data_5cbd19642197b456fd30256446945342
#
_entry.id   5cbd19642197b456fd30256446945342
#
_cell.length_a   1.000
_cell.length_b   1.000
_cell.length_c   1.000
_cell.angle_alpha   90.00
_cell.angle_beta   90.00
_cell.angle_gamma   90.00
#
_symmetry.space_group_name_H-M   'P 1'
#
loop_
_entity.id
_entity.type
_entity.pdbx_description
1 polymer ?
#
loop_
_entity_poly.entity_id
_entity_poly.type
_entity_poly.pdbx_seq_one_letter_code
_entity_poly.pdbx_strand_id
1 'polypeptide(L)'
;AESTSILIRFLDNVVTWNEDLNPLEKQRVAARETRRLGLGIMGIADMLNQLGVGYDSEEGMKIIAEVMEFITNAAYQASASLASEKGASPIYSEEEYMECPFMEAALSNETQSLIRENGIRNIAIMSIAPTGSISNIVKGIQVEGKNYIGVSGGVEPIFALYYTRRTESFKQNEFYNVFHSTVQAFIDKMGLEEEVLEADKIEDVLPDYFLRTAHHIKPDKRVEIQSMIQRYIDHS
;
A
#
# COMPACT_ATOMS: atom_id res chain seq x y z
N ALA A 1 -1.06 -13.20 4.31
CA ALA A 1 -0.87 -14.22 3.26
C ALA A 1 -2.17 -14.48 2.49
N GLU A 2 -3.27 -14.87 3.14
CA GLU A 2 -4.52 -15.25 2.46
C GLU A 2 -5.06 -14.14 1.54
N SER A 3 -5.23 -12.92 2.05
CA SER A 3 -5.70 -11.78 1.25
C SER A 3 -4.79 -11.50 0.05
N THR A 4 -3.47 -11.60 0.22
CA THR A 4 -2.49 -11.42 -0.86
C THR A 4 -2.69 -12.49 -1.94
N SER A 5 -2.86 -13.75 -1.54
CA SER A 5 -3.09 -14.86 -2.48
C SER A 5 -4.38 -14.68 -3.29
N ILE A 6 -5.46 -14.24 -2.63
CA ILE A 6 -6.74 -13.91 -3.31
C ILE A 6 -6.55 -12.79 -4.32
N LEU A 7 -5.82 -11.73 -3.95
CA LEU A 7 -5.57 -10.59 -4.85
C LEU A 7 -4.72 -10.97 -6.06
N ILE A 8 -3.66 -11.77 -5.89
CA ILE A 8 -2.84 -12.26 -6.99
C ILE A 8 -3.68 -13.11 -7.95
N ARG A 9 -4.51 -14.03 -7.44
CA ARG A 9 -5.43 -14.82 -8.27
C ARG A 9 -6.45 -13.93 -9.00
N PHE A 10 -6.98 -12.92 -8.33
CA PHE A 10 -7.91 -11.98 -8.93
C PHE A 10 -7.24 -11.21 -10.09
N LEU A 11 -6.05 -10.66 -9.86
CA LEU A 11 -5.31 -9.92 -10.89
C LEU A 11 -4.91 -10.83 -12.07
N ASP A 12 -4.47 -12.07 -11.82
CA ASP A 12 -4.20 -13.04 -12.88
C ASP A 12 -5.44 -13.36 -13.72
N ASN A 13 -6.61 -13.51 -13.06
CA ASN A 13 -7.88 -13.71 -13.77
C ASN A 13 -8.27 -12.47 -14.62
N VAL A 14 -8.00 -11.25 -14.13
CA VAL A 14 -8.22 -10.00 -14.89
C VAL A 14 -7.33 -9.98 -16.14
N VAL A 15 -6.06 -10.38 -16.04
CA VAL A 15 -5.18 -10.51 -17.21
C VAL A 15 -5.78 -11.49 -18.21
N THR A 16 -6.20 -12.67 -17.78
CA THR A 16 -6.81 -13.67 -18.65
C THR A 16 -8.10 -13.15 -19.30
N TRP A 17 -8.97 -12.51 -18.53
CA TRP A 17 -10.22 -11.95 -19.06
C TRP A 17 -9.97 -10.85 -20.10
N ASN A 18 -8.89 -10.07 -19.94
CA ASN A 18 -8.56 -8.95 -20.82
C ASN A 18 -7.79 -9.38 -22.08
N GLU A 19 -7.35 -10.63 -22.21
CA GLU A 19 -6.50 -11.10 -23.31
C GLU A 19 -7.07 -10.76 -24.70
N ASP A 20 -8.40 -10.90 -24.89
CA ASP A 20 -9.05 -10.66 -26.17
C ASP A 20 -9.70 -9.26 -26.27
N LEU A 21 -9.73 -8.48 -25.20
CA LEU A 21 -10.37 -7.17 -25.16
C LEU A 21 -9.46 -6.03 -25.59
N ASN A 22 -8.14 -6.20 -25.48
CA ASN A 22 -7.19 -5.17 -25.87
C ASN A 22 -7.18 -5.01 -27.40
N PRO A 23 -7.40 -3.80 -27.95
CA PRO A 23 -7.46 -3.57 -29.39
C PRO A 23 -6.11 -3.76 -30.11
N LEU A 24 -4.99 -3.65 -29.39
CA LEU A 24 -3.65 -3.74 -29.97
C LEU A 24 -3.09 -5.15 -29.83
N GLU A 25 -2.88 -5.83 -30.97
CA GLU A 25 -2.38 -7.20 -30.99
C GLU A 25 -1.04 -7.38 -30.24
N LYS A 26 -0.09 -6.48 -30.46
CA LYS A 26 1.21 -6.53 -29.74
C LYS A 26 1.06 -6.49 -28.22
N GLN A 27 0.09 -5.72 -27.72
CA GLN A 27 -0.19 -5.66 -26.28
C GLN A 27 -0.87 -6.93 -25.79
N ARG A 28 -1.77 -7.52 -26.58
CA ARG A 28 -2.38 -8.83 -26.25
C ARG A 28 -1.32 -9.91 -26.11
N VAL A 29 -0.42 -9.98 -27.09
CA VAL A 29 0.70 -10.95 -27.06
C VAL A 29 1.58 -10.72 -25.84
N ALA A 30 2.04 -9.50 -25.61
CA ALA A 30 2.87 -9.17 -24.45
C ALA A 30 2.17 -9.48 -23.12
N ALA A 31 0.88 -9.15 -22.98
CA ALA A 31 0.10 -9.44 -21.77
C ALA A 31 -0.03 -10.96 -21.54
N ARG A 32 -0.26 -11.76 -22.60
CA ARG A 32 -0.37 -13.21 -22.51
C ARG A 32 0.96 -13.87 -22.14
N GLU A 33 2.05 -13.40 -22.71
CA GLU A 33 3.38 -13.96 -22.49
C GLU A 33 3.94 -13.60 -21.11
N THR A 34 3.83 -12.35 -20.66
CA THR A 34 4.44 -11.86 -19.42
C THR A 34 3.53 -11.95 -18.21
N ARG A 35 2.22 -11.83 -18.41
CA ARG A 35 1.19 -11.83 -17.35
C ARG A 35 1.52 -10.90 -16.18
N ARG A 36 2.05 -9.71 -16.47
CA ARG A 36 2.45 -8.72 -15.45
C ARG A 36 1.26 -8.24 -14.63
N LEU A 37 1.47 -8.15 -13.33
CA LEU A 37 0.53 -7.59 -12.36
C LEU A 37 1.05 -6.28 -11.80
N GLY A 38 0.25 -5.63 -10.97
CA GLY A 38 0.60 -4.43 -10.24
C GLY A 38 -0.07 -4.46 -8.88
N LEU A 39 0.34 -5.40 -8.00
CA LEU A 39 -0.12 -5.40 -6.61
C LEU A 39 0.63 -4.32 -5.86
N GLY A 40 -0.09 -3.36 -5.29
CA GLY A 40 0.44 -2.26 -4.50
C GLY A 40 -0.22 -2.17 -3.12
N ILE A 41 0.22 -1.18 -2.37
CA ILE A 41 -0.25 -0.90 -1.02
C ILE A 41 -0.67 0.56 -0.88
N MET A 42 -1.45 0.86 0.15
CA MET A 42 -1.80 2.19 0.64
C MET A 42 -2.08 2.12 2.13
N GLY A 43 -2.07 3.26 2.83
CA GLY A 43 -2.37 3.32 4.26
C GLY A 43 -1.22 2.96 5.18
N ILE A 44 0.03 3.03 4.74
CA ILE A 44 1.20 2.76 5.59
C ILE A 44 1.25 3.71 6.78
N ALA A 45 1.05 5.00 6.55
CA ALA A 45 1.09 5.98 7.63
C ALA A 45 -0.05 5.76 8.64
N ASP A 46 -1.23 5.35 8.14
CA ASP A 46 -2.37 5.01 8.99
C ASP A 46 -2.09 3.79 9.87
N MET A 47 -1.44 2.78 9.31
CA MET A 47 -1.02 1.59 10.04
C MET A 47 -0.05 1.96 11.17
N LEU A 48 0.98 2.77 10.89
CA LEU A 48 1.95 3.20 11.88
C LEU A 48 1.31 4.04 12.98
N ASN A 49 0.43 4.98 12.64
CA ASN A 49 -0.29 5.77 13.61
C ASN A 49 -1.18 4.91 14.53
N GLN A 50 -1.82 3.86 14.00
CA GLN A 50 -2.59 2.92 14.80
C GLN A 50 -1.71 2.10 15.75
N LEU A 51 -0.46 1.86 15.37
CA LEU A 51 0.55 1.21 16.23
C LEU A 51 1.21 2.18 17.23
N GLY A 52 0.93 3.49 17.14
CA GLY A 52 1.54 4.52 17.97
C GLY A 52 2.99 4.83 17.58
N VAL A 53 3.36 4.62 16.33
CA VAL A 53 4.72 4.74 15.80
C VAL A 53 4.81 5.87 14.78
N GLY A 54 5.84 6.72 14.93
CA GLY A 54 6.11 7.81 13.99
C GLY A 54 6.55 7.28 12.62
N TYR A 55 6.02 7.84 11.55
CA TYR A 55 6.27 7.42 10.17
C TYR A 55 7.76 7.40 9.78
N ASP A 56 8.53 8.38 10.23
CA ASP A 56 9.95 8.56 9.91
C ASP A 56 10.90 8.09 11.04
N SER A 57 10.38 7.35 12.03
CA SER A 57 11.17 6.75 13.08
C SER A 57 11.89 5.48 12.59
N GLU A 58 12.97 5.11 13.26
CA GLU A 58 13.69 3.85 12.96
C GLU A 58 12.80 2.62 13.16
N GLU A 59 11.95 2.65 14.19
CA GLU A 59 10.96 1.60 14.44
C GLU A 59 9.91 1.54 13.31
N GLY A 60 9.41 2.70 12.85
CA GLY A 60 8.49 2.79 11.73
C GLY A 60 9.09 2.21 10.45
N MET A 61 10.31 2.57 10.12
CA MET A 61 11.02 2.03 8.97
C MET A 61 11.21 0.51 9.05
N LYS A 62 11.55 -0.01 10.24
CA LYS A 62 11.66 -1.46 10.46
C LYS A 62 10.32 -2.18 10.21
N ILE A 63 9.23 -1.68 10.78
CA ILE A 63 7.89 -2.24 10.59
C ILE A 63 7.49 -2.22 9.11
N ILE A 64 7.75 -1.12 8.41
CA ILE A 64 7.47 -1.01 6.96
C ILE A 64 8.25 -2.08 6.19
N ALA A 65 9.56 -2.25 6.48
CA ALA A 65 10.38 -3.24 5.81
C ALA A 65 9.85 -4.67 6.03
N GLU A 66 9.51 -5.03 7.27
CA GLU A 66 8.95 -6.35 7.62
C GLU A 66 7.60 -6.61 6.90
N VAL A 67 6.73 -5.60 6.84
CA VAL A 67 5.44 -5.70 6.14
C VAL A 67 5.63 -5.86 4.64
N MET A 68 6.55 -5.11 4.04
CA MET A 68 6.84 -5.20 2.61
C MET A 68 7.46 -6.54 2.24
N GLU A 69 8.44 -7.02 3.01
CA GLU A 69 9.04 -8.35 2.84
C GLU A 69 7.96 -9.44 2.88
N PHE A 70 7.09 -9.39 3.88
CA PHE A 70 6.01 -10.35 4.04
C PHE A 70 5.03 -10.34 2.86
N ILE A 71 4.56 -9.16 2.43
CA ILE A 71 3.60 -9.04 1.33
C ILE A 71 4.22 -9.52 0.02
N THR A 72 5.46 -9.13 -0.25
CA THR A 72 6.17 -9.49 -1.47
C THR A 72 6.39 -11.01 -1.54
N ASN A 73 6.89 -11.63 -0.48
CA ASN A 73 7.05 -13.08 -0.45
C ASN A 73 5.70 -13.82 -0.61
N ALA A 74 4.65 -13.38 0.08
CA ALA A 74 3.32 -13.96 -0.06
C ALA A 74 2.76 -13.82 -1.50
N ALA A 75 3.04 -12.71 -2.18
CA ALA A 75 2.61 -12.49 -3.56
C ALA A 75 3.34 -13.42 -4.55
N TYR A 76 4.65 -13.57 -4.38
CA TYR A 76 5.46 -14.47 -5.20
C TYR A 76 5.11 -15.94 -4.96
N GLN A 77 4.90 -16.36 -3.72
CA GLN A 77 4.41 -17.72 -3.38
C GLN A 77 3.05 -18.00 -4.02
N ALA A 78 2.13 -17.02 -3.99
CA ALA A 78 0.82 -17.15 -4.63
C ALA A 78 0.95 -17.30 -6.15
N SER A 79 1.85 -16.55 -6.81
CA SER A 79 2.08 -16.67 -8.25
C SER A 79 2.75 -17.99 -8.63
N ALA A 80 3.68 -18.49 -7.83
CA ALA A 80 4.28 -19.83 -8.02
C ALA A 80 3.23 -20.94 -7.84
N SER A 81 2.34 -20.82 -6.86
CA SER A 81 1.21 -21.75 -6.70
C SER A 81 0.25 -21.71 -7.88
N LEU A 82 -0.03 -20.53 -8.44
CA LEU A 82 -0.82 -20.41 -9.68
C LEU A 82 -0.10 -20.99 -10.90
N ALA A 83 1.23 -20.95 -10.94
CA ALA A 83 2.00 -21.59 -12.00
C ALA A 83 1.84 -23.11 -11.96
N SER A 84 1.84 -23.71 -10.77
CA SER A 84 1.55 -25.14 -10.59
C SER A 84 0.12 -25.52 -11.05
N GLU A 85 -0.85 -24.64 -10.83
CA GLU A 85 -2.27 -24.89 -11.16
C GLU A 85 -2.58 -24.63 -12.64
N LYS A 86 -2.06 -23.52 -13.21
CA LYS A 86 -2.45 -22.98 -14.52
C LYS A 86 -1.31 -22.96 -15.55
N GLY A 87 -0.14 -23.42 -15.19
CA GLY A 87 1.09 -23.29 -15.97
C GLY A 87 1.86 -21.99 -15.71
N ALA A 88 3.17 -22.07 -15.82
CA ALA A 88 4.05 -20.89 -15.73
C ALA A 88 3.82 -19.89 -16.89
N SER A 89 4.34 -18.67 -16.73
CA SER A 89 4.39 -17.71 -17.85
C SER A 89 5.13 -18.30 -19.05
N PRO A 90 4.63 -18.11 -20.29
CA PRO A 90 5.27 -18.66 -21.50
C PRO A 90 6.72 -18.24 -21.71
N ILE A 91 7.12 -17.09 -21.19
CA ILE A 91 8.49 -16.58 -21.30
C ILE A 91 9.34 -16.88 -20.05
N TYR A 92 8.82 -17.64 -19.09
CA TYR A 92 9.60 -17.99 -17.92
C TYR A 92 10.76 -18.92 -18.28
N SER A 93 11.96 -18.51 -17.91
CA SER A 93 13.18 -19.31 -17.94
C SER A 93 13.73 -19.32 -16.52
N GLU A 94 13.87 -20.50 -15.92
CA GLU A 94 14.38 -20.62 -14.54
C GLU A 94 15.75 -19.97 -14.40
N GLU A 95 16.66 -20.27 -15.32
CA GLU A 95 18.03 -19.75 -15.30
C GLU A 95 18.06 -18.22 -15.31
N GLU A 96 17.43 -17.59 -16.29
CA GLU A 96 17.40 -16.13 -16.43
C GLU A 96 16.64 -15.46 -15.28
N TYR A 97 15.52 -16.05 -14.83
CA TYR A 97 14.68 -15.48 -13.80
C TYR A 97 15.34 -15.50 -12.42
N MET A 98 16.02 -16.59 -12.10
CA MET A 98 16.69 -16.76 -10.80
C MET A 98 18.04 -16.03 -10.72
N GLU A 99 18.64 -15.64 -11.85
CA GLU A 99 19.81 -14.75 -11.88
C GLU A 99 19.47 -13.28 -11.60
N CYS A 100 18.17 -12.91 -11.61
CA CYS A 100 17.76 -11.55 -11.32
C CYS A 100 18.12 -11.16 -9.89
N PRO A 101 18.86 -10.04 -9.66
CA PRO A 101 19.27 -9.60 -8.32
C PRO A 101 18.12 -9.42 -7.33
N PHE A 102 16.92 -9.15 -7.82
CA PHE A 102 15.71 -9.03 -7.00
C PHE A 102 15.38 -10.34 -6.27
N MET A 103 15.63 -11.49 -6.91
CA MET A 103 15.34 -12.80 -6.31
C MET A 103 16.12 -13.01 -5.01
N GLU A 104 17.42 -12.68 -5.02
CA GLU A 104 18.27 -12.80 -3.84
C GLU A 104 17.99 -11.70 -2.81
N ALA A 105 17.72 -10.47 -3.26
CA ALA A 105 17.60 -9.31 -2.39
C ALA A 105 16.25 -9.21 -1.66
N ALA A 106 15.15 -9.70 -2.26
CA ALA A 106 13.78 -9.50 -1.78
C ALA A 106 13.05 -10.78 -1.38
N LEU A 107 13.45 -11.94 -1.91
CA LEU A 107 12.71 -13.18 -1.72
C LEU A 107 13.42 -14.15 -0.77
N SER A 108 12.65 -14.74 0.14
CA SER A 108 13.13 -15.79 1.04
C SER A 108 13.53 -17.04 0.28
N ASN A 109 14.41 -17.86 0.88
CA ASN A 109 14.81 -19.16 0.31
C ASN A 109 13.62 -20.08 0.04
N GLU A 110 12.59 -20.05 0.89
CA GLU A 110 11.34 -20.79 0.71
C GLU A 110 10.62 -20.36 -0.58
N THR A 111 10.46 -19.04 -0.76
CA THR A 111 9.82 -18.49 -1.96
C THR A 111 10.61 -18.81 -3.23
N GLN A 112 11.94 -18.67 -3.19
CA GLN A 112 12.81 -19.04 -4.30
C GLN A 112 12.71 -20.54 -4.64
N SER A 113 12.63 -21.41 -3.63
CA SER A 113 12.46 -22.86 -3.84
C SER A 113 11.13 -23.19 -4.52
N LEU A 114 10.04 -22.55 -4.10
CA LEU A 114 8.73 -22.71 -4.74
C LEU A 114 8.74 -22.25 -6.21
N ILE A 115 9.47 -21.18 -6.52
CA ILE A 115 9.59 -20.69 -7.90
C ILE A 115 10.40 -21.68 -8.75
N ARG A 116 11.48 -22.26 -8.22
CA ARG A 116 12.25 -23.30 -8.93
C ARG A 116 11.43 -24.55 -9.20
N GLU A 117 10.61 -24.95 -8.25
CA GLU A 117 9.77 -26.14 -8.35
C GLU A 117 8.62 -25.99 -9.34
N ASN A 118 7.93 -24.84 -9.30
CA ASN A 118 6.65 -24.66 -10.00
C ASN A 118 6.74 -23.70 -11.18
N GLY A 119 7.83 -22.94 -11.31
CA GLY A 119 7.90 -21.75 -12.16
C GLY A 119 7.17 -20.56 -11.54
N ILE A 120 7.01 -19.51 -12.32
CA ILE A 120 6.25 -18.31 -11.96
C ILE A 120 5.15 -18.03 -12.99
N ARG A 121 3.94 -17.73 -12.51
CA ARG A 121 2.80 -17.42 -13.38
C ARG A 121 2.86 -15.99 -13.94
N ASN A 122 3.35 -15.06 -13.13
CA ASN A 122 3.37 -13.62 -13.41
C ASN A 122 4.82 -13.13 -13.33
N ILE A 123 5.37 -12.62 -14.42
CA ILE A 123 6.80 -12.25 -14.51
C ILE A 123 7.14 -11.06 -13.60
N ALA A 124 6.22 -10.12 -13.42
CA ALA A 124 6.33 -9.02 -12.47
C ALA A 124 5.02 -8.89 -11.69
N ILE A 125 5.09 -8.59 -10.40
CA ILE A 125 3.96 -8.71 -9.49
C ILE A 125 3.72 -7.43 -8.69
N MET A 126 4.77 -6.80 -8.15
CA MET A 126 4.66 -5.69 -7.22
C MET A 126 4.82 -4.35 -7.92
N SER A 127 3.90 -3.43 -7.66
CA SER A 127 3.97 -2.05 -8.14
C SER A 127 3.17 -1.14 -7.22
N ILE A 128 3.73 -0.01 -6.80
CA ILE A 128 3.03 0.94 -5.92
C ILE A 128 2.60 2.16 -6.71
N ALA A 129 1.30 2.28 -6.89
CA ALA A 129 0.69 3.46 -7.49
C ALA A 129 0.47 4.57 -6.44
N PRO A 130 0.32 5.84 -6.85
CA PRO A 130 0.02 6.95 -5.93
C PRO A 130 -1.32 6.82 -5.18
N THR A 131 -2.27 6.08 -5.73
CA THR A 131 -3.60 5.79 -5.15
C THR A 131 -4.44 7.01 -4.75
N GLY A 132 -4.18 8.19 -5.38
CA GLY A 132 -4.75 9.47 -4.97
C GLY A 132 -6.29 9.54 -4.91
N SER A 133 -7.00 8.74 -5.73
CA SER A 133 -8.47 8.66 -5.70
C SER A 133 -8.98 7.53 -4.81
N ILE A 134 -8.43 6.32 -4.96
CA ILE A 134 -8.95 5.14 -4.26
C ILE A 134 -8.66 5.18 -2.76
N SER A 135 -7.56 5.79 -2.34
CA SER A 135 -7.24 5.97 -0.93
C SER A 135 -8.29 6.81 -0.18
N ASN A 136 -8.99 7.71 -0.85
CA ASN A 136 -10.00 8.57 -0.23
C ASN A 136 -11.37 7.89 -0.05
N ILE A 137 -11.61 6.74 -0.70
CA ILE A 137 -12.93 6.07 -0.68
C ILE A 137 -12.88 4.68 -0.02
N VAL A 138 -11.70 4.18 0.26
CA VAL A 138 -11.55 2.87 0.89
C VAL A 138 -11.94 2.93 2.37
N LYS A 139 -12.44 1.81 2.90
CA LYS A 139 -12.58 1.66 4.35
C LYS A 139 -11.19 1.65 4.98
N GLY A 140 -10.89 2.68 5.76
CA GLY A 140 -9.64 2.80 6.49
C GLY A 140 -9.68 2.03 7.80
N ILE A 141 -9.98 2.73 8.88
CA ILE A 141 -10.04 2.17 10.24
C ILE A 141 -11.48 1.90 10.68
N GLN A 142 -11.67 0.92 11.53
CA GLN A 142 -12.94 0.68 12.22
C GLN A 142 -12.72 0.76 13.74
N VAL A 143 -13.51 1.57 14.41
CA VAL A 143 -13.51 1.71 15.86
C VAL A 143 -14.96 1.55 16.35
N GLU A 144 -15.20 0.64 17.29
CA GLU A 144 -16.51 0.40 17.91
C GLU A 144 -17.68 0.26 16.91
N GLY A 145 -17.42 -0.36 15.75
CA GLY A 145 -18.42 -0.55 14.70
C GLY A 145 -18.58 0.64 13.73
N LYS A 146 -18.02 1.80 14.01
CA LYS A 146 -17.98 2.96 13.11
C LYS A 146 -16.82 2.81 12.11
N ASN A 147 -17.10 2.97 10.82
CA ASN A 147 -16.09 2.96 9.78
C ASN A 147 -15.63 4.39 9.46
N TYR A 148 -14.33 4.58 9.40
CA TYR A 148 -13.70 5.82 8.94
C TYR A 148 -13.18 5.59 7.53
N ILE A 149 -13.55 6.47 6.61
CA ILE A 149 -13.27 6.34 5.19
C ILE A 149 -12.02 7.13 4.82
N GLY A 150 -11.17 6.50 4.03
CA GLY A 150 -9.92 7.07 3.56
C GLY A 150 -8.69 6.62 4.35
N VAL A 151 -7.56 6.60 3.67
CA VAL A 151 -6.21 6.33 4.21
C VAL A 151 -5.19 7.15 3.44
N SER A 152 -3.94 7.17 3.89
CA SER A 152 -2.82 7.74 3.16
C SER A 152 -2.58 7.01 1.82
N GLY A 153 -2.19 7.75 0.78
CA GLY A 153 -1.95 7.19 -0.55
C GLY A 153 -0.58 6.51 -0.65
N GLY A 154 -0.51 5.39 -1.36
CA GLY A 154 0.73 4.69 -1.67
C GLY A 154 1.64 4.53 -0.46
N VAL A 155 2.86 5.02 -0.60
CA VAL A 155 3.89 5.07 0.45
C VAL A 155 4.00 6.43 1.14
N GLU A 156 3.06 7.33 0.89
CA GLU A 156 3.13 8.69 1.43
C GLU A 156 2.74 8.73 2.91
N PRO A 157 3.32 9.68 3.69
CA PRO A 157 2.83 10.00 5.02
C PRO A 157 1.44 10.65 4.93
N ILE A 158 0.77 10.80 6.06
CA ILE A 158 -0.43 11.64 6.13
C ILE A 158 -0.08 13.05 5.67
N PHE A 159 -0.84 13.59 4.72
CA PHE A 159 -0.56 14.91 4.17
C PHE A 159 -0.74 16.02 5.21
N ALA A 160 -1.89 16.03 5.87
CA ALA A 160 -2.22 16.96 6.96
C ALA A 160 -3.16 16.28 7.96
N LEU A 161 -3.13 16.71 9.22
CA LEU A 161 -4.00 16.19 10.28
C LEU A 161 -5.47 16.50 10.01
N TYR A 162 -5.72 17.70 9.48
CA TYR A 162 -7.04 18.18 9.11
C TYR A 162 -6.93 19.27 8.03
N TYR A 163 -8.05 19.59 7.41
CA TYR A 163 -8.23 20.77 6.57
C TYR A 163 -9.52 21.47 6.95
N THR A 164 -9.54 22.79 6.79
CA THR A 164 -10.74 23.57 7.05
C THR A 164 -11.61 23.64 5.81
N ARG A 165 -12.84 23.20 5.92
CA ARG A 165 -13.85 23.25 4.87
C ARG A 165 -14.81 24.40 5.14
N ARG A 166 -15.11 25.18 4.08
CA ARG A 166 -16.16 26.19 4.08
C ARG A 166 -17.42 25.61 3.50
N THR A 167 -18.54 25.74 4.22
CA THR A 167 -19.88 25.48 3.68
C THR A 167 -20.57 26.77 3.41
N GLU A 168 -21.13 26.91 2.20
CA GLU A 168 -22.07 27.98 1.87
C GLU A 168 -23.47 27.50 2.25
N SER A 169 -23.93 27.82 3.45
CA SER A 169 -25.34 27.74 3.78
C SER A 169 -26.02 29.07 3.47
N PHE A 170 -27.34 29.05 3.19
CA PHE A 170 -28.11 30.22 2.74
C PHE A 170 -28.05 31.43 3.68
N LYS A 171 -27.42 31.38 4.83
CA LYS A 171 -27.39 32.43 5.84
C LYS A 171 -26.03 32.77 6.46
N GLN A 172 -25.06 31.90 6.46
CA GLN A 172 -23.71 32.15 7.03
C GLN A 172 -22.68 31.22 6.42
N ASN A 173 -21.45 31.73 6.23
CA ASN A 173 -20.30 30.91 5.90
C ASN A 173 -19.84 30.21 7.19
N GLU A 174 -20.00 28.91 7.26
CA GLU A 174 -19.49 28.10 8.36
C GLU A 174 -18.19 27.43 7.96
N PHE A 175 -17.21 27.49 8.84
CA PHE A 175 -15.93 26.81 8.70
C PHE A 175 -15.88 25.68 9.71
N TYR A 176 -15.50 24.49 9.27
CA TYR A 176 -15.28 23.35 10.15
C TYR A 176 -14.06 22.55 9.71
N ASN A 177 -13.40 21.93 10.69
CA ASN A 177 -12.23 21.09 10.45
C ASN A 177 -12.68 19.69 10.05
N VAL A 178 -12.13 19.20 8.96
CA VAL A 178 -12.28 17.82 8.49
C VAL A 178 -10.96 17.09 8.77
N PHE A 179 -10.97 16.20 9.72
CA PHE A 179 -9.80 15.43 10.10
C PHE A 179 -9.51 14.27 9.15
N HIS A 180 -8.25 13.94 9.01
CA HIS A 180 -7.85 12.69 8.40
C HIS A 180 -8.51 11.51 9.16
N SER A 181 -8.91 10.47 8.45
CA SER A 181 -9.72 9.38 9.01
C SER A 181 -9.13 8.74 10.27
N THR A 182 -7.83 8.49 10.28
CA THR A 182 -7.15 7.88 11.43
C THR A 182 -7.05 8.85 12.61
N VAL A 183 -6.88 10.15 12.35
CA VAL A 183 -6.90 11.19 13.38
C VAL A 183 -8.29 11.31 14.00
N GLN A 184 -9.33 11.37 13.17
CA GLN A 184 -10.72 11.42 13.66
C GLN A 184 -11.07 10.17 14.48
N ALA A 185 -10.65 9.00 14.01
CA ALA A 185 -10.88 7.75 14.74
C ALA A 185 -10.19 7.73 16.12
N PHE A 186 -8.99 8.33 16.20
CA PHE A 186 -8.29 8.49 17.49
C PHE A 186 -9.00 9.46 18.42
N ILE A 187 -9.40 10.64 17.93
CA ILE A 187 -10.15 11.65 18.69
C ILE A 187 -11.42 11.02 19.28
N ASP A 188 -12.24 10.38 18.44
CA ASP A 188 -13.49 9.73 18.84
C ASP A 188 -13.24 8.61 19.88
N LYS A 189 -12.22 7.78 19.66
CA LYS A 189 -11.88 6.67 20.56
C LYS A 189 -11.42 7.14 21.94
N MET A 190 -10.69 8.26 21.97
CA MET A 190 -10.12 8.79 23.22
C MET A 190 -11.05 9.80 23.91
N GLY A 191 -12.16 10.20 23.28
CA GLY A 191 -13.10 11.19 23.80
C GLY A 191 -12.51 12.59 23.89
N LEU A 192 -11.70 12.99 22.88
CA LEU A 192 -10.95 14.23 22.86
C LEU A 192 -11.65 15.36 22.08
N GLU A 193 -12.94 15.22 21.78
CA GLU A 193 -13.66 16.17 20.93
C GLU A 193 -13.71 17.58 21.56
N GLU A 194 -13.92 17.67 22.86
CA GLU A 194 -13.98 18.96 23.58
C GLU A 194 -12.60 19.60 23.64
N GLU A 195 -11.56 18.83 24.01
CA GLU A 195 -10.18 19.32 24.08
C GLU A 195 -9.67 19.84 22.72
N VAL A 196 -10.02 19.15 21.63
CA VAL A 196 -9.66 19.55 20.27
C VAL A 196 -10.39 20.82 19.85
N LEU A 197 -11.64 21.05 20.30
CA LEU A 197 -12.40 22.27 20.01
C LEU A 197 -11.89 23.47 20.80
N GLU A 198 -11.41 23.26 22.01
CA GLU A 198 -10.93 24.32 22.92
C GLU A 198 -9.43 24.64 22.73
N ALA A 199 -8.68 23.78 22.08
CA ALA A 199 -7.24 23.95 21.91
C ALA A 199 -6.90 25.08 20.91
N ASP A 200 -5.94 25.91 21.27
CA ASP A 200 -5.34 26.90 20.37
C ASP A 200 -4.65 26.22 19.18
N LYS A 201 -4.07 25.06 19.40
CA LYS A 201 -3.43 24.22 18.41
C LYS A 201 -3.81 22.76 18.64
N ILE A 202 -4.37 22.13 17.62
CA ILE A 202 -4.79 20.71 17.66
C ILE A 202 -3.59 19.80 17.88
N GLU A 203 -2.43 20.20 17.39
CA GLU A 203 -1.16 19.51 17.56
C GLU A 203 -0.77 19.31 19.03
N ASP A 204 -1.20 20.18 19.93
CA ASP A 204 -0.89 20.09 21.37
C ASP A 204 -1.73 19.02 22.09
N VAL A 205 -2.82 18.57 21.47
CA VAL A 205 -3.73 17.53 22.01
C VAL A 205 -3.37 16.14 21.51
N LEU A 206 -2.76 16.04 20.33
CA LEU A 206 -2.46 14.78 19.67
C LEU A 206 -1.08 14.23 20.07
N PRO A 207 -0.91 12.90 20.16
CA PRO A 207 0.41 12.31 20.33
C PRO A 207 1.39 12.64 19.19
N ASP A 208 2.68 12.73 19.51
CA ASP A 208 3.76 13.13 18.60
C ASP A 208 3.82 12.33 17.29
N TYR A 209 3.44 11.05 17.33
CA TYR A 209 3.47 10.21 16.12
C TYR A 209 2.45 10.63 15.07
N PHE A 210 1.35 11.30 15.43
CA PHE A 210 0.44 11.93 14.46
C PHE A 210 1.05 13.15 13.81
N LEU A 211 1.95 13.85 14.50
CA LEU A 211 2.55 15.09 14.00
C LEU A 211 3.56 14.85 12.87
N ARG A 212 3.85 13.58 12.56
CA ARG A 212 4.76 13.19 11.46
C ARG A 212 4.04 13.19 10.11
N THR A 213 3.56 14.39 9.71
CA THR A 213 2.87 14.62 8.43
C THR A 213 3.86 14.96 7.32
N ALA A 214 3.40 15.02 6.07
CA ALA A 214 4.20 15.38 4.91
C ALA A 214 4.94 16.72 5.04
N HIS A 215 4.43 17.64 5.86
CA HIS A 215 5.06 18.94 6.11
C HIS A 215 6.18 18.91 7.15
N HIS A 216 6.21 17.91 8.01
CA HIS A 216 7.16 17.80 9.13
C HIS A 216 8.31 16.84 8.84
N ILE A 217 8.10 15.86 7.97
CA ILE A 217 9.11 14.86 7.63
C ILE A 217 10.13 15.45 6.67
N LYS A 218 11.40 15.31 7.03
CA LYS A 218 12.52 15.80 6.20
C LYS A 218 12.58 15.06 4.85
N PRO A 219 12.96 15.74 3.76
CA PRO A 219 13.04 15.13 2.42
C PRO A 219 13.95 13.91 2.35
N ASP A 220 15.11 13.94 3.05
CA ASP A 220 16.05 12.84 3.12
C ASP A 220 15.41 11.56 3.72
N LYS A 221 14.62 11.69 4.79
CA LYS A 221 13.86 10.58 5.38
C LYS A 221 12.81 10.02 4.43
N ARG A 222 12.15 10.86 3.64
CA ARG A 222 11.19 10.40 2.63
C ARG A 222 11.87 9.58 1.54
N VAL A 223 13.04 10.03 1.08
CA VAL A 223 13.85 9.30 0.10
C VAL A 223 14.37 7.98 0.68
N GLU A 224 14.80 7.97 1.95
CA GLU A 224 15.25 6.76 2.65
C GLU A 224 14.14 5.70 2.73
N ILE A 225 12.94 6.09 3.14
CA ILE A 225 11.77 5.20 3.23
C ILE A 225 11.40 4.66 1.85
N GLN A 226 11.33 5.53 0.84
CA GLN A 226 11.04 5.11 -0.53
C GLN A 226 12.09 4.14 -1.05
N SER A 227 13.37 4.42 -0.84
CA SER A 227 14.46 3.54 -1.25
C SER A 227 14.40 2.17 -0.58
N MET A 228 14.01 2.12 0.70
CA MET A 228 13.82 0.87 1.43
C MET A 228 12.67 0.04 0.85
N ILE A 229 11.53 0.68 0.57
CA ILE A 229 10.36 0.02 0.00
C ILE A 229 10.65 -0.48 -1.42
N GLN A 230 11.43 0.29 -2.20
CA GLN A 230 11.81 -0.05 -3.57
C GLN A 230 12.52 -1.40 -3.69
N ARG A 231 13.20 -1.86 -2.62
CA ARG A 231 13.85 -3.19 -2.61
C ARG A 231 12.87 -4.34 -2.78
N TYR A 232 11.60 -4.12 -2.44
CA TYR A 232 10.53 -5.11 -2.49
C TYR A 232 9.61 -4.93 -3.71
N ILE A 233 9.94 -4.01 -4.62
CA ILE A 233 9.17 -3.70 -5.81
C ILE A 233 9.95 -4.12 -7.04
N ASP A 234 9.38 -5.01 -7.83
CA ASP A 234 10.00 -5.55 -9.04
C ASP A 234 9.71 -4.73 -10.29
N HIS A 235 8.66 -3.92 -10.26
CA HIS A 235 8.20 -3.17 -11.43
C HIS A 235 7.58 -1.82 -11.05
N SER A 236 8.41 -0.81 -10.94
CA SER A 236 8.00 0.55 -10.58
C SER A 236 8.80 1.60 -11.34
#